data_57580ef2d7463d392d8ff892134c0d2d
#
_entry.id   57580ef2d7463d392d8ff892134c0d2d
#
_cell.length_a   1.000
_cell.length_b   1.000
_cell.length_c   1.000
_cell.angle_alpha   90.00
_cell.angle_beta   90.00
_cell.angle_gamma   90.00
#
_symmetry.space_group_name_H-M   'P 1'
#
loop_
_entity.id
_entity.type
_entity.pdbx_description
1 polymer ?
#
loop_
_entity_poly.entity_id
_entity_poly.type
_entity_poly.pdbx_seq_one_letter_code
_entity_poly.pdbx_strand_id
1 'polypeptide(L)'
;DNQPGGLVFYEIIKALYPEGHPYDHNVIGSMADLDAATLDTVQKWFRDNYGPNNATLVLAGDISAAEAKPLVEKYFGAIPRGPVNDPAEADVPVLKQDIRKVMKDQVAATSIDKYYSVPGITDRDLTALSVGAQILGGLSSSRLDNALVRDEKLAISVNAGNYAFQRVGILDVGATVKPGVDPAVVEKRLNEILADFIENGPTEDEVRRAATSNLAGTIRGLEQVGGFGGKAVTLAQGEVLAGDPGFFERQMNILATLTPGEVKAAMQKWMTRPAMTLVLEPGEREGEYEEAASVVATDDAAEDAAPAASEITVTKVRPAPEISQLT
;
A
#
# COMPACT_ATOMS: atom_id res chain seq x y z
N ASP A 1 12.64 -6.68 4.06
CA ASP A 1 12.99 -8.03 3.63
C ASP A 1 13.69 -8.86 4.72
N ASN A 2 14.60 -8.33 5.52
CA ASN A 2 15.32 -9.07 6.55
C ASN A 2 14.48 -9.42 7.79
N GLN A 3 13.24 -8.97 7.85
CA GLN A 3 12.33 -9.27 8.95
C GLN A 3 11.56 -10.58 8.70
N PRO A 4 11.09 -11.26 9.75
CA PRO A 4 10.17 -12.39 9.60
C PRO A 4 8.95 -12.01 8.74
N GLY A 5 8.62 -12.85 7.77
CA GLY A 5 7.55 -12.59 6.80
C GLY A 5 7.92 -11.63 5.66
N GLY A 6 9.17 -11.14 5.58
CA GLY A 6 9.58 -10.15 4.58
C GLY A 6 9.44 -10.57 3.12
N LEU A 7 9.37 -11.88 2.84
CA LEU A 7 9.18 -12.42 1.49
C LEU A 7 7.70 -12.62 1.10
N VAL A 8 6.78 -12.49 2.05
CA VAL A 8 5.35 -12.73 1.82
C VAL A 8 4.78 -11.85 0.71
N PHE A 9 5.14 -10.57 0.70
CA PHE A 9 4.61 -9.63 -0.29
C PHE A 9 5.04 -9.95 -1.72
N TYR A 10 6.25 -10.46 -1.92
CA TYR A 10 6.73 -10.93 -3.24
C TYR A 10 5.87 -12.08 -3.76
N GLU A 11 5.54 -13.01 -2.88
CA GLU A 11 4.71 -14.17 -3.24
C GLU A 11 3.27 -13.77 -3.54
N ILE A 12 2.72 -12.78 -2.83
CA ILE A 12 1.40 -12.23 -3.10
C ILE A 12 1.37 -11.59 -4.50
N ILE A 13 2.32 -10.70 -4.80
CA ILE A 13 2.41 -10.03 -6.10
C ILE A 13 2.52 -11.05 -7.22
N LYS A 14 3.44 -12.00 -7.10
CA LYS A 14 3.65 -13.07 -8.09
C LYS A 14 2.42 -13.94 -8.32
N ALA A 15 1.63 -14.19 -7.28
CA ALA A 15 0.44 -15.02 -7.37
C ALA A 15 -0.76 -14.25 -7.96
N LEU A 16 -0.95 -12.99 -7.58
CA LEU A 16 -2.13 -12.21 -7.95
C LEU A 16 -1.99 -11.51 -9.30
N TYR A 17 -0.79 -11.10 -9.69
CA TYR A 17 -0.56 -10.34 -10.91
C TYR A 17 0.23 -11.18 -11.92
N PRO A 18 -0.31 -11.40 -13.14
CA PRO A 18 0.39 -12.17 -14.15
C PRO A 18 1.60 -11.40 -14.69
N GLU A 19 2.60 -12.13 -15.19
CA GLU A 19 3.77 -11.57 -15.84
C GLU A 19 3.38 -10.57 -16.93
N GLY A 20 4.01 -9.40 -16.94
CA GLY A 20 3.72 -8.28 -17.83
C GLY A 20 2.56 -7.37 -17.40
N HIS A 21 1.90 -7.68 -16.26
CA HIS A 21 0.94 -6.78 -15.68
C HIS A 21 1.65 -5.57 -15.03
N PRO A 22 1.14 -4.33 -15.14
CA PRO A 22 1.81 -3.14 -14.57
C PRO A 22 2.10 -3.21 -13.05
N TYR A 23 1.50 -4.13 -12.33
CA TYR A 23 1.69 -4.34 -10.90
C TYR A 23 2.32 -5.70 -10.57
N ASP A 24 3.00 -6.35 -11.51
CA ASP A 24 3.66 -7.64 -11.31
C ASP A 24 5.04 -7.55 -10.62
N HIS A 25 5.42 -6.37 -10.18
CA HIS A 25 6.70 -6.09 -9.54
C HIS A 25 6.55 -5.40 -8.20
N ASN A 26 7.57 -5.54 -7.37
CA ASN A 26 7.65 -4.85 -6.08
C ASN A 26 8.23 -3.43 -6.28
N VAL A 27 7.71 -2.46 -5.52
CA VAL A 27 8.19 -1.06 -5.55
C VAL A 27 9.66 -0.93 -5.12
N ILE A 28 10.16 -1.86 -4.31
CA ILE A 28 11.57 -1.85 -3.91
C ILE A 28 12.52 -2.24 -5.06
N GLY A 29 12.00 -2.88 -6.12
CA GLY A 29 12.79 -3.37 -7.25
C GLY A 29 13.54 -4.66 -6.96
N SER A 30 14.44 -5.03 -7.87
CA SER A 30 15.32 -6.19 -7.74
C SER A 30 16.80 -5.78 -7.76
N MET A 31 17.66 -6.60 -7.17
CA MET A 31 19.11 -6.38 -7.24
C MET A 31 19.63 -6.56 -8.65
N ALA A 32 19.05 -7.49 -9.42
CA ALA A 32 19.42 -7.70 -10.82
C ALA A 32 19.14 -6.46 -11.68
N ASP A 33 18.02 -5.77 -11.49
CA ASP A 33 17.70 -4.52 -12.18
C ASP A 33 18.65 -3.40 -11.76
N LEU A 34 18.99 -3.33 -10.48
CA LEU A 34 19.93 -2.34 -9.96
C LEU A 34 21.35 -2.54 -10.54
N ASP A 35 21.83 -3.78 -10.61
CA ASP A 35 23.13 -4.13 -11.18
C ASP A 35 23.18 -3.87 -12.70
N ALA A 36 22.07 -4.02 -13.41
CA ALA A 36 21.94 -3.72 -14.83
C ALA A 36 21.77 -2.22 -15.13
N ALA A 37 21.40 -1.41 -14.13
CA ALA A 37 21.14 0.01 -14.31
C ALA A 37 22.42 0.79 -14.62
N THR A 38 22.41 1.55 -15.70
CA THR A 38 23.49 2.46 -16.08
C THR A 38 23.16 3.88 -15.67
N LEU A 39 24.19 4.74 -15.55
CA LEU A 39 24.00 6.16 -15.31
C LEU A 39 23.08 6.80 -16.36
N ASP A 40 23.22 6.41 -17.63
CA ASP A 40 22.36 6.90 -18.73
C ASP A 40 20.91 6.48 -18.54
N THR A 41 20.65 5.25 -18.07
CA THR A 41 19.30 4.75 -17.75
C THR A 41 18.65 5.60 -16.66
N VAL A 42 19.37 5.85 -15.57
CA VAL A 42 18.89 6.67 -14.45
C VAL A 42 18.64 8.12 -14.89
N GLN A 43 19.58 8.73 -15.64
CA GLN A 43 19.41 10.09 -16.14
C GLN A 43 18.24 10.21 -17.14
N LYS A 44 18.08 9.21 -18.02
CA LYS A 44 16.96 9.17 -18.96
C LYS A 44 15.65 9.09 -18.19
N TRP A 45 15.54 8.16 -17.23
CA TRP A 45 14.33 7.99 -16.42
C TRP A 45 13.97 9.26 -15.66
N PHE A 46 14.98 9.95 -15.09
CA PHE A 46 14.78 11.22 -14.40
C PHE A 46 14.24 12.31 -15.35
N ARG A 47 14.85 12.48 -16.53
CA ARG A 47 14.38 13.45 -17.54
C ARG A 47 12.96 13.17 -17.97
N ASP A 48 12.61 11.89 -18.14
CA ASP A 48 11.31 11.48 -18.68
C ASP A 48 10.19 11.63 -17.64
N ASN A 49 10.49 11.48 -16.34
CA ASN A 49 9.47 11.39 -15.31
C ASN A 49 9.40 12.61 -14.37
N TYR A 50 10.47 13.40 -14.22
CA TYR A 50 10.52 14.52 -13.29
C TYR A 50 10.29 15.90 -13.94
N GLY A 51 9.59 15.96 -15.05
CA GLY A 51 9.17 17.23 -15.65
C GLY A 51 8.03 17.89 -14.84
N PRO A 52 7.90 19.23 -14.87
CA PRO A 52 6.84 19.95 -14.14
C PRO A 52 5.42 19.57 -14.61
N ASN A 53 5.28 19.02 -15.81
CA ASN A 53 4.01 18.51 -16.32
C ASN A 53 3.65 17.12 -15.79
N ASN A 54 4.55 16.46 -15.05
CA ASN A 54 4.33 15.18 -14.36
C ASN A 54 4.48 15.33 -12.85
N ALA A 55 4.34 16.55 -12.32
CA ALA A 55 4.47 16.83 -10.91
C ALA A 55 3.32 17.71 -10.41
N THR A 56 2.80 17.40 -9.24
CA THR A 56 1.79 18.19 -8.55
C THR A 56 2.41 18.83 -7.32
N LEU A 57 2.41 20.17 -7.27
CA LEU A 57 2.87 20.93 -6.11
C LEU A 57 1.66 21.34 -5.27
N VAL A 58 1.64 20.92 -4.03
CA VAL A 58 0.63 21.35 -3.06
C VAL A 58 1.29 22.16 -1.94
N LEU A 59 0.74 23.31 -1.66
CA LEU A 59 1.13 24.17 -0.56
C LEU A 59 -0.05 24.26 0.42
N ALA A 60 0.19 23.91 1.67
CA ALA A 60 -0.81 23.98 2.73
C ALA A 60 -0.22 24.70 3.94
N GLY A 61 -0.91 25.72 4.43
CA GLY A 61 -0.45 26.56 5.53
C GLY A 61 -1.06 27.96 5.44
N ASP A 62 -0.47 28.88 6.16
CA ASP A 62 -0.87 30.31 6.14
C ASP A 62 -0.22 31.00 4.93
N ILE A 63 -0.73 30.70 3.75
CA ILE A 63 -0.28 31.27 2.48
C ILE A 63 -1.44 31.39 1.50
N SER A 64 -1.57 32.51 0.84
CA SER A 64 -2.55 32.73 -0.23
C SER A 64 -2.00 32.35 -1.60
N ALA A 65 -2.89 32.02 -2.54
CA ALA A 65 -2.51 31.76 -3.93
C ALA A 65 -1.80 32.98 -4.58
N ALA A 66 -2.15 34.21 -4.19
CA ALA A 66 -1.53 35.43 -4.68
C ALA A 66 -0.08 35.55 -4.23
N GLU A 67 0.26 35.09 -3.03
CA GLU A 67 1.62 35.10 -2.50
C GLU A 67 2.43 33.92 -3.04
N ALA A 68 1.81 32.75 -3.16
CA ALA A 68 2.47 31.52 -3.63
C ALA A 68 2.85 31.61 -5.12
N LYS A 69 1.94 32.07 -5.97
CA LYS A 69 2.12 32.05 -7.42
C LYS A 69 3.43 32.73 -7.90
N PRO A 70 3.79 33.94 -7.48
CA PRO A 70 5.06 34.55 -7.91
C PRO A 70 6.29 33.78 -7.45
N LEU A 71 6.22 33.13 -6.28
CA LEU A 71 7.31 32.30 -5.76
C LEU A 71 7.46 31.00 -6.59
N VAL A 72 6.35 30.35 -6.91
CA VAL A 72 6.35 29.16 -7.76
C VAL A 72 6.89 29.50 -9.15
N GLU A 73 6.43 30.57 -9.77
CA GLU A 73 6.91 31.05 -11.07
C GLU A 73 8.42 31.38 -11.04
N LYS A 74 8.89 32.01 -9.97
CA LYS A 74 10.31 32.34 -9.79
C LYS A 74 11.21 31.12 -9.69
N TYR A 75 10.79 30.08 -8.95
CA TYR A 75 11.65 28.95 -8.67
C TYR A 75 11.46 27.79 -9.65
N PHE A 76 10.29 27.64 -10.24
CA PHE A 76 9.96 26.51 -11.11
C PHE A 76 9.62 26.92 -12.55
N GLY A 77 9.29 28.19 -12.80
CA GLY A 77 8.81 28.65 -14.10
C GLY A 77 9.81 28.52 -15.25
N ALA A 78 11.11 28.46 -14.96
CA ALA A 78 12.15 28.27 -15.96
C ALA A 78 12.41 26.79 -16.29
N ILE A 79 11.82 25.83 -15.58
CA ILE A 79 12.02 24.41 -15.83
C ILE A 79 11.23 23.99 -17.07
N PRO A 80 11.88 23.43 -18.12
CA PRO A 80 11.18 23.00 -19.32
C PRO A 80 10.26 21.83 -19.03
N ARG A 81 9.19 21.72 -19.82
CA ARG A 81 8.29 20.57 -19.76
C ARG A 81 9.03 19.30 -20.18
N GLY A 82 8.79 18.23 -19.43
CA GLY A 82 9.21 16.88 -19.83
C GLY A 82 8.26 16.23 -20.87
N PRO A 83 8.52 15.00 -21.28
CA PRO A 83 7.59 14.21 -22.09
C PRO A 83 6.22 14.08 -21.41
N VAL A 84 5.20 13.75 -22.19
CA VAL A 84 3.89 13.37 -21.66
C VAL A 84 3.97 11.88 -21.33
N ASN A 85 3.71 11.53 -20.09
CA ASN A 85 3.63 10.14 -19.65
C ASN A 85 2.16 9.79 -19.43
N ASP A 86 1.64 8.86 -20.22
CA ASP A 86 0.31 8.31 -20.01
C ASP A 86 0.39 7.24 -18.92
N PRO A 87 -0.49 7.27 -17.92
CA PRO A 87 -0.55 6.20 -16.91
C PRO A 87 -0.82 4.85 -17.57
N ALA A 88 -0.14 3.80 -17.12
CA ALA A 88 -0.41 2.45 -17.59
C ALA A 88 -1.85 2.05 -17.25
N GLU A 89 -2.57 1.48 -18.21
CA GLU A 89 -3.86 0.86 -17.98
C GLU A 89 -3.64 -0.53 -17.36
N ALA A 90 -4.43 -0.86 -16.35
CA ALA A 90 -4.35 -2.13 -15.64
C ALA A 90 -5.74 -2.59 -15.21
N ASP A 91 -6.14 -3.74 -15.70
CA ASP A 91 -7.36 -4.42 -15.27
C ASP A 91 -7.12 -5.16 -13.95
N VAL A 92 -8.17 -5.36 -13.17
CA VAL A 92 -8.09 -6.20 -11.97
C VAL A 92 -7.98 -7.67 -12.38
N PRO A 93 -6.85 -8.35 -12.10
CA PRO A 93 -6.65 -9.72 -12.52
C PRO A 93 -7.65 -10.67 -11.86
N VAL A 94 -8.02 -11.72 -12.57
CA VAL A 94 -8.84 -12.80 -12.05
C VAL A 94 -8.04 -14.09 -12.14
N LEU A 95 -7.78 -14.71 -10.99
CA LEU A 95 -7.12 -16.01 -10.94
C LEU A 95 -7.98 -17.07 -11.61
N LYS A 96 -7.35 -18.04 -12.27
CA LYS A 96 -8.06 -19.16 -12.92
C LYS A 96 -8.66 -20.15 -11.91
N GLN A 97 -8.05 -20.24 -10.73
CA GLN A 97 -8.44 -21.10 -9.61
C GLN A 97 -7.82 -20.57 -8.33
N ASP A 98 -8.27 -21.07 -7.19
CA ASP A 98 -7.63 -20.80 -5.91
C ASP A 98 -6.18 -21.27 -5.91
N ILE A 99 -5.30 -20.46 -5.31
CA ILE A 99 -3.89 -20.77 -5.10
C ILE A 99 -3.69 -20.99 -3.60
N ARG A 100 -2.99 -22.09 -3.24
CA ARG A 100 -2.55 -22.32 -1.87
C ARG A 100 -1.03 -22.39 -1.85
N LYS A 101 -0.41 -21.59 -0.99
CA LYS A 101 1.03 -21.60 -0.75
C LYS A 101 1.30 -21.73 0.74
N VAL A 102 2.25 -22.59 1.08
CA VAL A 102 2.79 -22.70 2.43
C VAL A 102 4.24 -22.21 2.35
N MET A 103 4.60 -21.36 3.29
CA MET A 103 5.97 -20.84 3.45
C MET A 103 6.42 -21.05 4.89
N LYS A 104 7.72 -21.17 5.09
CA LYS A 104 8.32 -21.15 6.43
C LYS A 104 9.20 -19.94 6.59
N ASP A 105 9.16 -19.36 7.78
CA ASP A 105 10.05 -18.28 8.18
C ASP A 105 10.19 -18.26 9.72
N GLN A 106 11.09 -17.43 10.23
CA GLN A 106 11.35 -17.25 11.66
C GLN A 106 10.23 -16.45 12.35
N VAL A 107 9.00 -16.90 12.19
CA VAL A 107 7.81 -16.33 12.82
C VAL A 107 7.47 -17.06 14.11
N ALA A 108 6.79 -16.40 15.05
CA ALA A 108 6.46 -16.97 16.35
C ALA A 108 5.26 -17.92 16.32
N ALA A 109 4.37 -17.77 15.34
CA ALA A 109 3.15 -18.56 15.21
C ALA A 109 2.74 -18.64 13.74
N THR A 110 1.98 -19.67 13.38
CA THR A 110 1.43 -19.83 12.04
C THR A 110 0.39 -18.74 11.75
N SER A 111 0.49 -18.09 10.60
CA SER A 111 -0.59 -17.26 10.05
C SER A 111 -1.24 -17.90 8.83
N ILE A 112 -2.52 -17.61 8.64
CA ILE A 112 -3.32 -18.05 7.51
C ILE A 112 -4.01 -16.81 6.95
N ASP A 113 -3.61 -16.40 5.77
CA ASP A 113 -4.08 -15.18 5.13
C ASP A 113 -4.63 -15.46 3.73
N LYS A 114 -5.76 -14.87 3.40
CA LYS A 114 -6.39 -14.93 2.07
C LYS A 114 -6.27 -13.57 1.40
N TYR A 115 -5.81 -13.60 0.15
CA TYR A 115 -5.59 -12.41 -0.65
C TYR A 115 -6.45 -12.45 -1.91
N TYR A 116 -7.14 -11.35 -2.16
CA TYR A 116 -8.03 -11.16 -3.30
C TYR A 116 -7.57 -9.96 -4.11
N SER A 117 -7.53 -10.09 -5.45
CA SER A 117 -7.38 -8.94 -6.33
C SER A 117 -8.67 -8.13 -6.35
N VAL A 118 -8.57 -6.85 -6.02
CA VAL A 118 -9.70 -5.93 -5.91
C VAL A 118 -9.44 -4.65 -6.73
N PRO A 119 -10.45 -3.79 -6.96
CA PRO A 119 -10.24 -2.58 -7.73
C PRO A 119 -9.39 -1.54 -7.01
N GLY A 120 -8.90 -0.57 -7.77
CA GLY A 120 -8.09 0.52 -7.26
C GLY A 120 -8.89 1.63 -6.58
N ILE A 121 -8.16 2.67 -6.15
CA ILE A 121 -8.63 3.72 -5.24
C ILE A 121 -9.84 4.52 -5.76
N THR A 122 -10.00 4.62 -7.08
CA THR A 122 -11.08 5.41 -7.70
C THR A 122 -12.39 4.65 -7.84
N ASP A 123 -12.40 3.33 -7.63
CA ASP A 123 -13.61 2.52 -7.72
C ASP A 123 -14.43 2.61 -6.41
N ARG A 124 -15.75 2.81 -6.56
CA ARG A 124 -16.67 2.88 -5.42
C ARG A 124 -16.69 1.59 -4.59
N ASP A 125 -16.51 0.43 -5.23
CA ASP A 125 -16.50 -0.85 -4.54
C ASP A 125 -15.35 -0.92 -3.52
N LEU A 126 -14.21 -0.25 -3.75
CA LEU A 126 -13.10 -0.25 -2.80
C LEU A 126 -13.50 0.34 -1.44
N THR A 127 -14.29 1.43 -1.42
CA THR A 127 -14.76 2.00 -0.15
C THR A 127 -15.68 1.02 0.58
N ALA A 128 -16.56 0.33 -0.14
CA ALA A 128 -17.43 -0.69 0.43
C ALA A 128 -16.64 -1.91 0.95
N LEU A 129 -15.63 -2.34 0.20
CA LEU A 129 -14.70 -3.41 0.60
C LEU A 129 -13.90 -3.03 1.85
N SER A 130 -13.45 -1.76 1.95
CA SER A 130 -12.73 -1.27 3.14
C SER A 130 -13.59 -1.30 4.39
N VAL A 131 -14.86 -0.92 4.27
CA VAL A 131 -15.82 -1.03 5.38
C VAL A 131 -16.10 -2.49 5.72
N GLY A 132 -16.27 -3.35 4.72
CA GLY A 132 -16.44 -4.80 4.92
C GLY A 132 -15.24 -5.45 5.61
N ALA A 133 -14.02 -5.12 5.19
CA ALA A 133 -12.80 -5.59 5.83
C ALA A 133 -12.70 -5.15 7.30
N GLN A 134 -13.02 -3.89 7.58
CA GLN A 134 -13.05 -3.40 8.97
C GLN A 134 -14.06 -4.16 9.85
N ILE A 135 -15.23 -4.50 9.31
CA ILE A 135 -16.24 -5.28 10.04
C ILE A 135 -15.76 -6.71 10.26
N LEU A 136 -15.04 -7.28 9.29
CA LEU A 136 -14.50 -8.64 9.39
C LEU A 136 -13.35 -8.75 10.40
N GLY A 137 -12.29 -7.92 10.29
CA GLY A 137 -11.07 -8.09 11.07
C GLY A 137 -10.34 -6.80 11.47
N GLY A 138 -10.82 -5.62 11.04
CA GLY A 138 -10.13 -4.34 11.25
C GLY A 138 -10.48 -3.60 12.54
N LEU A 139 -11.44 -4.06 13.30
CA LEU A 139 -11.87 -3.46 14.57
C LEU A 139 -11.77 -4.46 15.72
N SER A 140 -11.57 -3.96 16.93
CA SER A 140 -11.61 -4.80 18.14
C SER A 140 -12.99 -5.42 18.44
N SER A 141 -14.02 -5.01 17.71
CA SER A 141 -15.38 -5.58 17.73
C SER A 141 -15.72 -6.30 16.44
N SER A 142 -14.73 -6.63 15.63
CA SER A 142 -14.92 -7.31 14.34
C SER A 142 -15.40 -8.75 14.52
N ARG A 143 -16.01 -9.31 13.48
CA ARG A 143 -16.57 -10.66 13.54
C ARG A 143 -15.51 -11.73 13.79
N LEU A 144 -14.36 -11.62 13.13
CA LEU A 144 -13.25 -12.55 13.31
C LEU A 144 -12.62 -12.42 14.71
N ASP A 145 -12.44 -11.19 15.23
CA ASP A 145 -11.86 -10.99 16.56
C ASP A 145 -12.77 -11.60 17.64
N ASN A 146 -14.08 -11.32 17.58
CA ASN A 146 -15.03 -11.88 18.49
C ASN A 146 -15.04 -13.41 18.46
N ALA A 147 -15.18 -14.02 17.27
CA ALA A 147 -15.28 -15.46 17.14
C ALA A 147 -13.95 -16.17 17.44
N LEU A 148 -12.87 -15.83 16.71
CA LEU A 148 -11.62 -16.58 16.75
C LEU A 148 -10.73 -16.26 17.93
N VAL A 149 -10.73 -14.99 18.40
CA VAL A 149 -9.82 -14.57 19.47
C VAL A 149 -10.50 -14.63 20.83
N ARG A 150 -11.70 -14.06 20.96
CA ARG A 150 -12.37 -13.90 22.28
C ARG A 150 -13.15 -15.13 22.71
N ASP A 151 -14.05 -15.60 21.84
CA ASP A 151 -15.00 -16.65 22.21
C ASP A 151 -14.37 -18.05 22.09
N GLU A 152 -13.90 -18.41 20.90
CA GLU A 152 -13.39 -19.75 20.58
C GLU A 152 -11.90 -19.91 20.94
N LYS A 153 -11.15 -18.79 21.09
CA LYS A 153 -9.73 -18.77 21.46
C LYS A 153 -8.82 -19.62 20.58
N LEU A 154 -9.14 -19.64 19.28
CA LEU A 154 -8.43 -20.38 18.24
C LEU A 154 -7.26 -19.57 17.66
N ALA A 155 -7.36 -18.23 17.67
CA ALA A 155 -6.34 -17.32 17.19
C ALA A 155 -5.82 -16.39 18.27
N ILE A 156 -4.62 -15.84 18.06
CA ILE A 156 -4.06 -14.77 18.92
C ILE A 156 -4.37 -13.38 18.37
N SER A 157 -4.54 -13.29 17.05
CA SER A 157 -4.94 -12.06 16.36
C SER A 157 -5.64 -12.39 15.04
N VAL A 158 -6.36 -11.42 14.52
CA VAL A 158 -6.97 -11.44 13.20
C VAL A 158 -6.66 -10.13 12.48
N ASN A 159 -6.71 -10.14 11.16
CA ASN A 159 -6.56 -8.97 10.31
C ASN A 159 -7.59 -9.01 9.19
N ALA A 160 -7.98 -7.86 8.73
CA ALA A 160 -8.59 -7.65 7.43
C ALA A 160 -8.38 -6.20 6.99
N GLY A 161 -8.00 -6.02 5.75
CA GLY A 161 -7.66 -4.70 5.21
C GLY A 161 -7.58 -4.66 3.70
N ASN A 162 -7.27 -3.49 3.17
CA ASN A 162 -7.00 -3.27 1.76
C ASN A 162 -5.69 -2.52 1.57
N TYR A 163 -4.87 -3.01 0.65
CA TYR A 163 -3.78 -2.26 0.04
C TYR A 163 -4.28 -1.71 -1.29
N ALA A 164 -4.59 -0.43 -1.34
CA ALA A 164 -5.14 0.20 -2.54
C ALA A 164 -4.05 0.92 -3.34
N PHE A 165 -3.93 0.56 -4.61
CA PHE A 165 -3.16 1.27 -5.62
C PHE A 165 -4.09 2.09 -6.52
N GLN A 166 -3.54 2.77 -7.51
CA GLN A 166 -4.35 3.61 -8.40
C GLN A 166 -5.38 2.81 -9.20
N ARG A 167 -4.98 1.69 -9.81
CA ARG A 167 -5.82 0.90 -10.73
C ARG A 167 -6.34 -0.39 -10.12
N VAL A 168 -5.58 -0.98 -9.22
CA VAL A 168 -5.88 -2.26 -8.59
C VAL A 168 -5.63 -2.17 -7.08
N GLY A 169 -6.01 -3.20 -6.35
CA GLY A 169 -5.72 -3.33 -4.93
C GLY A 169 -5.67 -4.80 -4.51
N ILE A 170 -5.28 -5.01 -3.28
CA ILE A 170 -5.25 -6.32 -2.62
C ILE A 170 -6.08 -6.22 -1.36
N LEU A 171 -7.11 -7.06 -1.26
CA LEU A 171 -7.84 -7.24 0.00
C LEU A 171 -7.27 -8.46 0.70
N ASP A 172 -6.89 -8.30 1.96
CA ASP A 172 -6.42 -9.38 2.82
C ASP A 172 -7.39 -9.67 3.95
N VAL A 173 -7.51 -10.93 4.31
CA VAL A 173 -8.23 -11.38 5.49
C VAL A 173 -7.51 -12.58 6.07
N GLY A 174 -7.16 -12.52 7.36
CA GLY A 174 -6.38 -13.58 7.97
C GLY A 174 -6.49 -13.71 9.47
N ALA A 175 -5.79 -14.72 9.98
CA ALA A 175 -5.70 -15.02 11.40
C ALA A 175 -4.33 -15.61 11.76
N THR A 176 -3.78 -15.19 12.89
CA THR A 176 -2.60 -15.81 13.50
C THR A 176 -3.06 -16.88 14.47
N VAL A 177 -2.70 -18.12 14.18
CA VAL A 177 -3.11 -19.31 14.93
C VAL A 177 -2.55 -19.28 16.34
N LYS A 178 -3.37 -19.61 17.31
CA LYS A 178 -2.90 -19.76 18.70
C LYS A 178 -1.98 -20.98 18.84
N PRO A 179 -0.83 -20.86 19.50
CA PRO A 179 0.06 -22.01 19.71
C PRO A 179 -0.65 -23.22 20.33
N GLY A 180 -0.46 -24.40 19.72
CA GLY A 180 -1.10 -25.65 20.11
C GLY A 180 -2.48 -25.90 19.52
N VAL A 181 -3.02 -24.98 18.73
CA VAL A 181 -4.24 -25.18 17.94
C VAL A 181 -3.85 -25.67 16.54
N ASP A 182 -4.62 -26.61 15.99
CA ASP A 182 -4.45 -27.08 14.61
C ASP A 182 -4.81 -25.95 13.63
N PRO A 183 -3.88 -25.52 12.75
CA PRO A 183 -4.15 -24.51 11.74
C PRO A 183 -5.36 -24.83 10.85
N ALA A 184 -5.61 -26.09 10.54
CA ALA A 184 -6.75 -26.50 9.73
C ALA A 184 -8.11 -26.16 10.38
N VAL A 185 -8.18 -26.20 11.70
CA VAL A 185 -9.39 -25.82 12.46
C VAL A 185 -9.63 -24.32 12.33
N VAL A 186 -8.56 -23.53 12.46
CA VAL A 186 -8.63 -22.06 12.33
C VAL A 186 -9.03 -21.65 10.91
N GLU A 187 -8.40 -22.26 9.90
CA GLU A 187 -8.72 -22.00 8.49
C GLU A 187 -10.16 -22.33 8.14
N LYS A 188 -10.64 -23.49 8.60
CA LYS A 188 -12.04 -23.90 8.41
C LYS A 188 -12.98 -22.86 9.01
N ARG A 189 -12.71 -22.45 10.25
CA ARG A 189 -13.57 -21.49 10.95
C ARG A 189 -13.54 -20.10 10.33
N LEU A 190 -12.36 -19.65 9.89
CA LEU A 190 -12.18 -18.41 9.11
C LEU A 190 -13.06 -18.45 7.85
N ASN A 191 -12.98 -19.54 7.08
CA ASN A 191 -13.77 -19.70 5.85
C ASN A 191 -15.28 -19.73 6.13
N GLU A 192 -15.75 -20.34 7.22
CA GLU A 192 -17.16 -20.32 7.61
C GLU A 192 -17.66 -18.90 7.92
N ILE A 193 -16.86 -18.10 8.64
CA ILE A 193 -17.22 -16.71 8.97
C ILE A 193 -17.23 -15.85 7.71
N LEU A 194 -16.26 -16.04 6.80
CA LEU A 194 -16.23 -15.33 5.52
C LEU A 194 -17.44 -15.70 4.66
N ALA A 195 -17.79 -16.97 4.57
CA ALA A 195 -18.95 -17.43 3.80
C ALA A 195 -20.25 -16.83 4.35
N ASP A 196 -20.43 -16.86 5.67
CA ASP A 196 -21.59 -16.22 6.32
C ASP A 196 -21.67 -14.72 6.02
N PHE A 197 -20.52 -14.02 6.11
CA PHE A 197 -20.48 -12.58 5.82
C PHE A 197 -20.82 -12.27 4.36
N ILE A 198 -20.32 -13.07 3.41
CA ILE A 198 -20.60 -12.92 1.99
C ILE A 198 -22.08 -13.22 1.69
N GLU A 199 -22.64 -14.25 2.33
CA GLU A 199 -24.03 -14.65 2.12
C GLU A 199 -25.03 -13.68 2.75
N ASN A 200 -24.82 -13.32 4.01
CA ASN A 200 -25.78 -12.54 4.80
C ASN A 200 -25.50 -11.04 4.80
N GLY A 201 -24.23 -10.64 4.60
CA GLY A 201 -23.79 -9.25 4.65
C GLY A 201 -23.65 -8.72 6.08
N PRO A 202 -23.26 -7.44 6.22
CA PRO A 202 -23.21 -6.75 7.49
C PRO A 202 -24.58 -6.24 7.92
N THR A 203 -24.74 -6.00 9.22
CA THR A 203 -25.84 -5.26 9.79
C THR A 203 -25.69 -3.75 9.59
N GLU A 204 -26.78 -2.99 9.72
CA GLU A 204 -26.75 -1.53 9.65
C GLU A 204 -25.87 -0.91 10.74
N ASP A 205 -25.88 -1.48 11.95
CA ASP A 205 -25.05 -1.03 13.06
C ASP A 205 -23.55 -1.27 12.82
N GLU A 206 -23.17 -2.40 12.23
CA GLU A 206 -21.77 -2.68 11.85
C GLU A 206 -21.27 -1.68 10.80
N VAL A 207 -22.05 -1.43 9.75
CA VAL A 207 -21.70 -0.45 8.70
C VAL A 207 -21.56 0.94 9.30
N ARG A 208 -22.53 1.37 10.12
CA ARG A 208 -22.50 2.68 10.77
C ARG A 208 -21.25 2.86 11.63
N ARG A 209 -20.90 1.87 12.46
CA ARG A 209 -19.69 1.95 13.33
C ARG A 209 -18.41 2.02 12.51
N ALA A 210 -18.25 1.19 11.50
CA ALA A 210 -17.07 1.18 10.64
C ALA A 210 -16.96 2.48 9.83
N ALA A 211 -18.04 2.94 9.20
CA ALA A 211 -18.07 4.19 8.46
C ALA A 211 -17.76 5.40 9.36
N THR A 212 -18.35 5.45 10.56
CA THR A 212 -18.07 6.53 11.53
C THR A 212 -16.60 6.54 11.96
N SER A 213 -16.01 5.37 12.19
CA SER A 213 -14.59 5.25 12.55
C SER A 213 -13.69 5.79 11.44
N ASN A 214 -13.98 5.44 10.18
CA ASN A 214 -13.24 5.91 9.01
C ASN A 214 -13.37 7.43 8.82
N LEU A 215 -14.60 7.95 8.89
CA LEU A 215 -14.85 9.39 8.80
C LEU A 215 -14.09 10.17 9.89
N ALA A 216 -14.18 9.70 11.13
CA ALA A 216 -13.46 10.32 12.24
C ALA A 216 -11.93 10.26 12.07
N GLY A 217 -11.40 9.18 11.50
CA GLY A 217 -9.99 9.04 11.13
C GLY A 217 -9.57 10.06 10.09
N THR A 218 -10.33 10.18 9.01
CA THR A 218 -10.09 11.15 7.92
C THR A 218 -10.13 12.59 8.44
N ILE A 219 -11.16 12.96 9.21
CA ILE A 219 -11.29 14.31 9.78
C ILE A 219 -10.09 14.66 10.67
N ARG A 220 -9.67 13.75 11.55
CA ARG A 220 -8.49 13.96 12.39
C ARG A 220 -7.21 14.07 11.59
N GLY A 221 -7.06 13.30 10.51
CA GLY A 221 -5.93 13.43 9.59
C GLY A 221 -5.85 14.82 8.96
N LEU A 222 -7.00 15.38 8.57
CA LEU A 222 -7.10 16.72 7.98
C LEU A 222 -6.82 17.89 8.95
N GLU A 223 -6.76 17.67 10.26
CA GLU A 223 -6.29 18.67 11.23
C GLU A 223 -4.79 18.94 11.08
N GLN A 224 -4.03 17.98 10.59
CA GLN A 224 -2.60 18.14 10.31
C GLN A 224 -2.40 18.85 8.97
N VAL A 225 -1.51 19.84 8.94
CA VAL A 225 -1.16 20.57 7.72
C VAL A 225 -0.19 19.75 6.86
N GLY A 226 0.85 19.22 7.48
CA GLY A 226 1.91 18.42 6.85
C GLY A 226 1.95 16.98 7.37
N GLY A 227 3.04 16.26 7.02
CA GLY A 227 3.20 14.85 7.32
C GLY A 227 2.44 13.94 6.34
N PHE A 228 2.65 12.61 6.45
CA PHE A 228 2.10 11.64 5.50
C PHE A 228 0.57 11.52 5.49
N GLY A 229 -0.12 11.98 6.51
CA GLY A 229 -1.58 11.96 6.62
C GLY A 229 -2.24 13.34 6.62
N GLY A 230 -1.47 14.41 6.39
CA GLY A 230 -1.97 15.78 6.48
C GLY A 230 -2.64 16.30 5.20
N LYS A 231 -3.18 17.52 5.27
CA LYS A 231 -3.92 18.17 4.17
C LYS A 231 -3.16 18.19 2.86
N ALA A 232 -1.87 18.55 2.89
CA ALA A 232 -1.06 18.68 1.68
C ALA A 232 -0.98 17.32 0.94
N VAL A 233 -0.70 16.24 1.66
CA VAL A 233 -0.61 14.90 1.08
C VAL A 233 -1.97 14.41 0.59
N THR A 234 -3.05 14.65 1.35
CA THR A 234 -4.42 14.27 0.96
C THR A 234 -4.82 14.93 -0.36
N LEU A 235 -4.56 16.24 -0.51
CA LEU A 235 -4.85 16.96 -1.76
C LEU A 235 -3.98 16.48 -2.92
N ALA A 236 -2.68 16.26 -2.67
CA ALA A 236 -1.76 15.77 -3.68
C ALA A 236 -2.14 14.36 -4.17
N GLN A 237 -2.48 13.45 -3.26
CA GLN A 237 -2.94 12.10 -3.61
C GLN A 237 -4.24 12.13 -4.41
N GLY A 238 -5.20 12.99 -4.03
CA GLY A 238 -6.43 13.17 -4.78
C GLY A 238 -6.16 13.59 -6.22
N GLU A 239 -5.31 14.59 -6.42
CA GLU A 239 -4.92 15.05 -7.77
C GLU A 239 -4.18 13.96 -8.55
N VAL A 240 -3.11 13.39 -7.98
CA VAL A 240 -2.25 12.43 -8.70
C VAL A 240 -2.97 11.13 -9.01
N LEU A 241 -3.76 10.59 -8.08
CA LEU A 241 -4.38 9.27 -8.23
C LEU A 241 -5.77 9.30 -8.86
N ALA A 242 -6.50 10.40 -8.69
CA ALA A 242 -7.89 10.52 -9.12
C ALA A 242 -8.19 11.73 -10.04
N GLY A 243 -7.18 12.58 -10.30
CA GLY A 243 -7.36 13.82 -11.08
C GLY A 243 -8.26 14.84 -10.39
N ASP A 244 -8.37 14.78 -9.06
CA ASP A 244 -9.27 15.63 -8.29
C ASP A 244 -8.73 15.85 -6.86
N PRO A 245 -8.23 17.04 -6.51
CA PRO A 245 -7.78 17.31 -5.15
C PRO A 245 -8.87 17.12 -4.08
N GLY A 246 -10.15 17.28 -4.47
CA GLY A 246 -11.33 17.05 -3.61
C GLY A 246 -11.76 15.58 -3.50
N PHE A 247 -10.99 14.63 -4.00
CA PHE A 247 -11.32 13.20 -3.99
C PHE A 247 -11.66 12.67 -2.59
N PHE A 248 -10.99 13.15 -1.55
CA PHE A 248 -11.28 12.78 -0.16
C PHE A 248 -12.70 13.15 0.28
N GLU A 249 -13.27 14.26 -0.22
CA GLU A 249 -14.66 14.65 0.08
C GLU A 249 -15.64 13.67 -0.55
N ARG A 250 -15.37 13.21 -1.78
CA ARG A 250 -16.17 12.16 -2.42
C ARG A 250 -16.13 10.85 -1.63
N GLN A 251 -14.95 10.47 -1.14
CA GLN A 251 -14.77 9.28 -0.29
C GLN A 251 -15.57 9.40 1.01
N MET A 252 -15.51 10.56 1.69
CA MET A 252 -16.31 10.82 2.89
C MET A 252 -17.82 10.77 2.61
N ASN A 253 -18.27 11.30 1.47
CA ASN A 253 -19.68 11.24 1.08
C ASN A 253 -20.14 9.81 0.81
N ILE A 254 -19.31 8.98 0.17
CA ILE A 254 -19.60 7.55 -0.01
C ILE A 254 -19.73 6.87 1.35
N LEU A 255 -18.78 7.07 2.26
CA LEU A 255 -18.80 6.50 3.61
C LEU A 255 -20.06 6.91 4.40
N ALA A 256 -20.47 8.19 4.30
CA ALA A 256 -21.63 8.72 5.01
C ALA A 256 -22.97 8.14 4.52
N THR A 257 -23.02 7.65 3.27
CA THR A 257 -24.25 7.15 2.62
C THR A 257 -24.23 5.65 2.36
N LEU A 258 -23.15 4.96 2.74
CA LEU A 258 -22.96 3.55 2.45
C LEU A 258 -23.97 2.68 3.19
N THR A 259 -24.59 1.76 2.47
CA THR A 259 -25.61 0.85 2.97
C THR A 259 -25.06 -0.58 3.17
N PRO A 260 -25.66 -1.39 4.06
CA PRO A 260 -25.32 -2.81 4.19
C PRO A 260 -25.43 -3.58 2.87
N GLY A 261 -26.40 -3.23 2.03
CA GLY A 261 -26.61 -3.86 0.72
C GLY A 261 -25.45 -3.59 -0.24
N GLU A 262 -24.89 -2.38 -0.25
CA GLU A 262 -23.73 -2.03 -1.08
C GLU A 262 -22.46 -2.75 -0.60
N VAL A 263 -22.23 -2.81 0.72
CA VAL A 263 -21.12 -3.58 1.28
C VAL A 263 -21.23 -5.05 0.92
N LYS A 264 -22.42 -5.66 1.13
CA LYS A 264 -22.68 -7.06 0.76
C LYS A 264 -22.42 -7.30 -0.73
N ALA A 265 -22.94 -6.44 -1.61
CA ALA A 265 -22.76 -6.58 -3.06
C ALA A 265 -21.29 -6.51 -3.47
N ALA A 266 -20.51 -5.59 -2.90
CA ALA A 266 -19.08 -5.49 -3.16
C ALA A 266 -18.34 -6.74 -2.66
N MET A 267 -18.60 -7.20 -1.43
CA MET A 267 -17.98 -8.42 -0.90
C MET A 267 -18.33 -9.64 -1.76
N GLN A 268 -19.59 -9.80 -2.17
CA GLN A 268 -20.01 -10.85 -3.08
C GLN A 268 -19.28 -10.79 -4.42
N LYS A 269 -19.17 -9.62 -5.03
CA LYS A 269 -18.53 -9.43 -6.33
C LYS A 269 -17.04 -9.79 -6.31
N TRP A 270 -16.34 -9.45 -5.24
CA TRP A 270 -14.88 -9.51 -5.20
C TRP A 270 -14.33 -10.70 -4.41
N MET A 271 -14.97 -11.12 -3.32
CA MET A 271 -14.47 -12.22 -2.48
C MET A 271 -15.02 -13.61 -2.85
N THR A 272 -15.89 -13.71 -3.86
CA THR A 272 -16.28 -14.99 -4.46
C THR A 272 -15.36 -15.41 -5.62
N ARG A 273 -14.44 -14.53 -6.01
CA ARG A 273 -13.42 -14.84 -7.01
C ARG A 273 -12.36 -15.76 -6.43
N PRO A 274 -11.65 -16.53 -7.27
CA PRO A 274 -10.51 -17.30 -6.80
C PRO A 274 -9.50 -16.41 -6.09
N ALA A 275 -8.94 -16.92 -4.99
CA ALA A 275 -8.05 -16.20 -4.09
C ALA A 275 -6.73 -16.95 -3.88
N MET A 276 -5.72 -16.26 -3.38
CA MET A 276 -4.53 -16.88 -2.83
C MET A 276 -4.72 -17.09 -1.32
N THR A 277 -4.52 -18.30 -0.84
CA THR A 277 -4.34 -18.59 0.58
C THR A 277 -2.86 -18.83 0.84
N LEU A 278 -2.25 -18.00 1.69
CA LEU A 278 -0.88 -18.15 2.12
C LEU A 278 -0.87 -18.58 3.59
N VAL A 279 -0.14 -19.64 3.86
CA VAL A 279 0.11 -20.12 5.23
C VAL A 279 1.59 -19.91 5.52
N LEU A 280 1.88 -19.07 6.51
CA LEU A 280 3.24 -18.82 6.96
C LEU A 280 3.47 -19.57 8.26
N GLU A 281 4.34 -20.56 8.25
CA GLU A 281 4.63 -21.44 9.39
C GLU A 281 5.98 -21.08 10.05
N PRO A 282 6.10 -21.30 11.38
CA PRO A 282 7.40 -21.23 12.03
C PRO A 282 8.37 -22.26 11.46
N GLY A 283 9.59 -21.83 11.16
CA GLY A 283 10.64 -22.70 10.64
C GLY A 283 11.86 -21.92 10.16
N GLU A 284 12.79 -22.64 9.54
CA GLU A 284 13.86 -21.99 8.79
C GLU A 284 13.26 -21.32 7.56
N ARG A 285 13.74 -20.11 7.26
CA ARG A 285 13.26 -19.34 6.12
C ARG A 285 13.43 -20.12 4.83
N GLU A 286 12.34 -20.34 4.11
CA GLU A 286 12.33 -20.89 2.76
C GLU A 286 12.28 -19.75 1.74
N GLY A 287 13.20 -19.74 0.79
CA GLY A 287 13.37 -18.69 -0.21
C GLY A 287 14.59 -17.86 0.08
N GLU A 288 15.39 -17.74 -0.93
CA GLU A 288 16.53 -16.83 -0.93
C GLU A 288 16.04 -15.45 -1.39
N TYR A 289 16.54 -14.44 -0.71
CA TYR A 289 16.78 -13.16 -1.34
C TYR A 289 17.58 -13.44 -2.62
N GLU A 290 17.31 -12.68 -3.70
CA GLU A 290 18.40 -12.34 -4.60
C GLU A 290 19.42 -11.60 -3.73
N GLU A 291 20.33 -12.33 -3.08
CA GLU A 291 21.48 -11.72 -2.46
C GLU A 291 22.15 -10.92 -3.57
N ALA A 292 22.33 -9.62 -3.32
CA ALA A 292 23.33 -8.87 -4.05
C ALA A 292 24.56 -9.75 -4.05
N ALA A 293 25.02 -10.13 -5.24
CA ALA A 293 26.26 -10.85 -5.35
C ALA A 293 27.23 -10.11 -4.46
N SER A 294 27.60 -10.71 -3.33
CA SER A 294 28.49 -10.07 -2.40
C SER A 294 29.70 -9.75 -3.24
N VAL A 295 29.89 -8.48 -3.55
CA VAL A 295 31.18 -8.02 -4.01
C VAL A 295 32.08 -8.26 -2.81
N VAL A 296 32.57 -9.48 -2.70
CA VAL A 296 33.76 -9.75 -1.94
C VAL A 296 34.76 -8.86 -2.64
N ALA A 297 34.99 -7.69 -2.06
CA ALA A 297 36.15 -6.90 -2.39
C ALA A 297 37.32 -7.85 -2.15
N THR A 298 37.73 -8.51 -3.22
CA THR A 298 39.03 -9.15 -3.24
C THR A 298 40.00 -8.00 -3.09
N ASP A 299 40.71 -7.96 -2.00
CA ASP A 299 41.78 -7.00 -1.64
C ASP A 299 42.89 -6.91 -2.70
N ASP A 300 42.74 -7.54 -3.85
CA ASP A 300 43.67 -7.61 -4.95
C ASP A 300 43.37 -6.73 -6.17
N ALA A 301 42.33 -5.87 -6.11
CA ALA A 301 42.15 -4.79 -7.08
C ALA A 301 42.65 -3.47 -6.47
N ALA A 302 43.85 -3.53 -5.95
CA ALA A 302 44.62 -2.35 -5.58
C ALA A 302 45.03 -1.58 -6.84
N GLU A 303 44.83 -0.28 -6.78
CA GLU A 303 45.63 0.71 -7.49
C GLU A 303 45.52 0.77 -9.02
N ASP A 304 44.30 0.87 -9.58
CA ASP A 304 44.13 1.61 -10.81
C ASP A 304 43.03 2.67 -10.63
N ALA A 305 43.53 3.87 -10.33
CA ALA A 305 42.96 5.18 -10.52
C ALA A 305 41.42 5.27 -10.43
N ALA A 306 40.90 5.37 -9.20
CA ALA A 306 39.67 6.14 -8.99
C ALA A 306 39.87 7.52 -9.65
N PRO A 307 38.95 8.00 -10.53
CA PRO A 307 39.04 9.38 -10.98
C PRO A 307 39.02 10.24 -9.72
N ALA A 308 40.01 11.13 -9.61
CA ALA A 308 40.15 12.04 -8.49
C ALA A 308 38.77 12.64 -8.20
N ALA A 309 38.27 12.45 -6.98
CA ALA A 309 37.05 13.10 -6.53
C ALA A 309 37.22 14.58 -6.87
N SER A 310 36.39 15.06 -7.82
CA SER A 310 36.35 16.48 -8.08
C SER A 310 35.95 17.13 -6.77
N GLU A 311 36.84 17.92 -6.19
CA GLU A 311 36.51 18.71 -5.01
C GLU A 311 35.24 19.51 -5.32
N ILE A 312 34.13 19.08 -4.71
CA ILE A 312 32.89 19.88 -4.72
C ILE A 312 33.21 21.09 -3.86
N THR A 313 33.67 22.14 -4.49
CA THR A 313 33.87 23.43 -3.81
C THR A 313 32.48 23.98 -3.50
N VAL A 314 32.02 23.79 -2.26
CA VAL A 314 30.78 24.41 -1.76
C VAL A 314 31.02 25.92 -1.70
N THR A 315 30.66 26.62 -2.77
CA THR A 315 30.90 28.07 -2.90
C THR A 315 29.88 28.95 -2.17
N LYS A 316 28.79 28.37 -1.64
CA LYS A 316 27.81 29.08 -0.78
C LYS A 316 27.17 28.12 0.22
N VAL A 317 27.55 28.22 1.48
CA VAL A 317 26.72 27.73 2.60
C VAL A 317 25.60 28.77 2.79
N ARG A 318 24.37 28.37 2.59
CA ARG A 318 23.20 29.20 2.93
C ARG A 318 23.22 29.34 4.46
N PRO A 319 23.28 30.54 5.04
CA PRO A 319 23.15 30.69 6.49
C PRO A 319 21.80 30.13 6.92
N ALA A 320 21.76 29.38 8.04
CA ALA A 320 20.52 28.92 8.63
C ALA A 320 19.63 30.16 8.89
N PRO A 321 18.33 30.12 8.59
CA PRO A 321 17.41 31.18 8.90
C PRO A 321 17.44 31.44 10.42
N GLU A 322 17.62 32.68 10.84
CA GLU A 322 17.51 33.03 12.24
C GLU A 322 16.05 32.87 12.68
N ILE A 323 15.84 31.99 13.67
CA ILE A 323 14.52 31.67 14.22
C ILE A 323 13.79 32.91 14.79
N SER A 324 14.49 33.99 15.07
CA SER A 324 13.93 35.27 15.54
C SER A 324 13.09 36.06 14.52
N GLN A 325 12.97 35.60 13.27
CA GLN A 325 12.17 36.26 12.23
C GLN A 325 10.83 35.52 11.93
N LEU A 326 10.47 34.54 12.76
CA LEU A 326 9.21 33.76 12.66
C LEU A 326 8.25 34.15 13.83
N THR A 327 7.95 35.41 14.01
CA THR A 327 6.84 35.89 14.85
C THR A 327 5.82 36.61 14.02
#